data_b99ccc8d373260dd5d8c75e89c990726
#
_entry.id   b99ccc8d373260dd5d8c75e89c990726
#
_cell.length_a   1.000
_cell.length_b   1.000
_cell.length_c   1.000
_cell.angle_alpha   90.00
_cell.angle_beta   90.00
_cell.angle_gamma   90.00
#
_symmetry.space_group_name_H-M   'P 1'
#
loop_
_entity.id
_entity.type
_entity.pdbx_description
1 polymer ?
#
loop_
_entity_poly.entity_id
_entity_poly.type
_entity_poly.pdbx_seq_one_letter_code
_entity_poly.pdbx_strand_id
1 'polypeptide(L)'
;AILSKTNYVNEEHQPQGTSLMTIEFTLANQTIIGLNGGPEFSFTPASSFFVECKTLSQTETLWKNLTTDGQILMPFGEYPFSPLYGWLVDKFGVSWQVSFSGKEQTIVPTFMFANEKYGEAAKALSEWLAIFGPGEIIEQVEYEDGNIAQALFTLQEQPFRVMDARDK
;
A
#
# COMPACT_ATOMS: atom_id res chain seq x y z
N ALA A 1 4.61 -17.36 0.91
CA ALA A 1 4.09 -18.70 0.56
C ALA A 1 2.64 -18.60 0.09
N ILE A 2 2.20 -19.48 -0.83
CA ILE A 2 0.78 -19.59 -1.22
C ILE A 2 0.10 -20.47 -0.15
N LEU A 3 -1.03 -20.01 0.38
CA LEU A 3 -1.81 -20.68 1.40
C LEU A 3 -3.02 -21.43 0.80
N SER A 4 -3.77 -20.77 -0.07
CA SER A 4 -4.96 -21.36 -0.70
C SER A 4 -5.21 -20.79 -2.10
N LYS A 5 -6.03 -21.50 -2.89
CA LYS A 5 -6.55 -21.07 -4.19
C LYS A 5 -8.00 -21.48 -4.31
N THR A 6 -8.84 -20.60 -4.83
CA THR A 6 -10.26 -20.87 -5.11
C THR A 6 -10.56 -20.51 -6.55
N ASN A 7 -11.25 -21.39 -7.25
CA ASN A 7 -11.67 -21.17 -8.63
C ASN A 7 -13.11 -20.65 -8.71
N TYR A 8 -13.44 -20.01 -9.80
CA TYR A 8 -14.83 -19.71 -10.14
C TYR A 8 -15.65 -21.00 -10.27
N VAL A 9 -16.84 -20.98 -9.73
CA VAL A 9 -17.78 -22.12 -9.80
C VAL A 9 -18.54 -22.12 -11.12
N ASN A 10 -18.87 -20.92 -11.65
CA ASN A 10 -19.62 -20.73 -12.88
C ASN A 10 -18.80 -19.97 -13.90
N GLU A 11 -18.80 -20.43 -15.16
CA GLU A 11 -18.10 -19.77 -16.26
C GLU A 11 -18.67 -18.37 -16.59
N GLU A 12 -19.93 -18.10 -16.25
CA GLU A 12 -20.63 -16.85 -16.51
C GLU A 12 -19.98 -15.63 -15.82
N HIS A 13 -19.32 -15.84 -14.69
CA HIS A 13 -18.62 -14.77 -13.94
C HIS A 13 -17.09 -14.85 -14.02
N GLN A 14 -16.59 -15.79 -14.84
CA GLN A 14 -15.16 -16.06 -14.97
C GLN A 14 -14.55 -15.07 -15.98
N PRO A 15 -13.52 -14.27 -15.57
CA PRO A 15 -12.76 -13.46 -16.51
C PRO A 15 -12.06 -14.33 -17.56
N GLN A 16 -11.96 -13.80 -18.77
CA GLN A 16 -11.36 -14.53 -19.90
C GLN A 16 -9.90 -14.92 -19.59
N GLY A 17 -9.56 -16.19 -19.79
CA GLY A 17 -8.21 -16.71 -19.66
C GLY A 17 -7.80 -17.24 -18.28
N THR A 18 -8.70 -17.25 -17.29
CA THR A 18 -8.40 -17.81 -15.97
C THR A 18 -9.62 -18.43 -15.30
N SER A 19 -9.44 -19.59 -14.67
CA SER A 19 -10.43 -20.17 -13.75
C SER A 19 -10.21 -19.74 -12.30
N LEU A 20 -9.04 -19.15 -11.97
CA LEU A 20 -8.69 -18.74 -10.62
C LEU A 20 -9.51 -17.50 -10.22
N MET A 21 -10.27 -17.58 -9.13
CA MET A 21 -11.02 -16.48 -8.54
C MET A 21 -10.18 -15.76 -7.49
N THR A 22 -9.68 -16.49 -6.49
CA THR A 22 -8.85 -15.93 -5.42
C THR A 22 -7.60 -16.74 -5.19
N ILE A 23 -6.57 -16.05 -4.74
CA ILE A 23 -5.34 -16.64 -4.21
C ILE A 23 -5.02 -15.99 -2.88
N GLU A 24 -4.81 -16.81 -1.84
CA GLU A 24 -4.34 -16.37 -0.53
C GLU A 24 -2.86 -16.70 -0.38
N PHE A 25 -2.07 -15.73 0.06
CA PHE A 25 -0.62 -15.88 0.20
C PHE A 25 -0.05 -14.96 1.29
N THR A 26 1.16 -15.27 1.75
CA THR A 26 1.87 -14.46 2.75
C THR A 26 3.02 -13.69 2.11
N LEU A 27 3.13 -12.41 2.45
CA LEU A 27 4.28 -11.53 2.21
C LEU A 27 4.67 -10.85 3.52
N ALA A 28 5.94 -10.89 3.92
CA ALA A 28 6.45 -10.26 5.15
C ALA A 28 5.54 -10.51 6.37
N ASN A 29 5.13 -11.76 6.58
CA ASN A 29 4.23 -12.23 7.66
C ASN A 29 2.80 -11.69 7.59
N GLN A 30 2.41 -11.01 6.51
CA GLN A 30 1.04 -10.58 6.28
C GLN A 30 0.32 -11.52 5.31
N THR A 31 -0.92 -11.85 5.60
CA THR A 31 -1.79 -12.59 4.69
C THR A 31 -2.48 -11.62 3.75
N ILE A 32 -2.36 -11.89 2.46
CA ILE A 32 -2.94 -11.08 1.38
C ILE A 32 -3.81 -11.99 0.52
N ILE A 33 -4.96 -11.48 0.11
CA ILE A 33 -5.84 -12.15 -0.84
C ILE A 33 -5.81 -11.37 -2.16
N GLY A 34 -5.37 -12.04 -3.23
CA GLY A 34 -5.51 -11.56 -4.59
C GLY A 34 -6.83 -12.06 -5.20
N LEU A 35 -7.63 -11.16 -5.77
CA LEU A 35 -8.90 -11.46 -6.44
C LEU A 35 -8.81 -11.10 -7.92
N ASN A 36 -9.18 -12.04 -8.80
CA ASN A 36 -9.44 -11.77 -10.21
C ASN A 36 -10.87 -11.24 -10.36
N GLY A 37 -11.05 -9.93 -10.23
CA GLY A 37 -12.37 -9.27 -10.21
C GLY A 37 -12.90 -8.84 -11.57
N GLY A 38 -12.21 -9.19 -12.68
CA GLY A 38 -12.57 -8.72 -14.01
C GLY A 38 -12.12 -7.29 -14.32
N PRO A 39 -12.55 -6.71 -15.45
CA PRO A 39 -12.00 -5.44 -15.96
C PRO A 39 -12.66 -4.18 -15.39
N GLU A 40 -13.67 -4.31 -14.53
CA GLU A 40 -14.45 -3.17 -14.03
C GLU A 40 -13.68 -2.29 -13.05
N PHE A 41 -12.69 -2.86 -12.35
CA PHE A 41 -11.89 -2.15 -11.36
C PHE A 41 -10.40 -2.20 -11.73
N SER A 42 -9.73 -1.07 -11.53
CA SER A 42 -8.30 -0.94 -11.72
C SER A 42 -7.62 -0.48 -10.44
N PHE A 43 -6.40 -0.94 -10.22
CA PHE A 43 -5.57 -0.39 -9.17
C PHE A 43 -5.24 1.08 -9.45
N THR A 44 -5.16 1.88 -8.40
CA THR A 44 -4.73 3.28 -8.47
C THR A 44 -3.72 3.58 -7.36
N PRO A 45 -2.86 4.60 -7.50
CA PRO A 45 -1.95 5.00 -6.44
C PRO A 45 -2.62 5.48 -5.14
N ALA A 46 -3.94 5.71 -5.16
CA ALA A 46 -4.70 6.02 -3.95
C ALA A 46 -4.68 4.88 -2.92
N SER A 47 -4.44 3.65 -3.38
CA SER A 47 -4.17 2.50 -2.52
C SER A 47 -2.81 1.92 -2.88
N SER A 48 -1.90 1.85 -1.92
CA SER A 48 -0.55 1.34 -2.11
C SER A 48 -0.10 0.49 -0.92
N PHE A 49 1.01 -0.21 -1.10
CA PHE A 49 1.70 -0.89 -0.01
C PHE A 49 2.98 -0.13 0.32
N PHE A 50 3.13 0.28 1.58
CA PHE A 50 4.37 0.85 2.09
C PHE A 50 5.25 -0.27 2.64
N VAL A 51 6.44 -0.42 2.05
CA VAL A 51 7.40 -1.46 2.43
C VAL A 51 8.58 -0.83 3.14
N GLU A 52 8.76 -1.16 4.42
CA GLU A 52 9.97 -0.84 5.15
C GLU A 52 11.00 -1.96 4.98
N CYS A 53 12.25 -1.60 4.77
CA CYS A 53 13.35 -2.54 4.60
C CYS A 53 14.43 -2.31 5.67
N LYS A 54 15.02 -3.41 6.13
CA LYS A 54 16.03 -3.42 7.20
C LYS A 54 17.40 -2.96 6.73
N THR A 55 17.77 -3.24 5.48
CA THR A 55 19.09 -2.91 4.93
C THR A 55 18.98 -2.17 3.61
N LEU A 56 19.97 -1.33 3.31
CA LEU A 56 20.08 -0.65 2.01
C LEU A 56 20.05 -1.64 0.85
N SER A 57 20.84 -2.71 0.93
CA SER A 57 20.89 -3.74 -0.13
C SER A 57 19.55 -4.42 -0.37
N GLN A 58 18.77 -4.67 0.70
CA GLN A 58 17.41 -5.20 0.58
C GLN A 58 16.49 -4.20 -0.13
N THR A 59 16.58 -2.91 0.24
CA THR A 59 15.79 -1.84 -0.33
C THR A 59 16.07 -1.68 -1.82
N GLU A 60 17.35 -1.63 -2.22
CA GLU A 60 17.79 -1.54 -3.61
C GLU A 60 17.37 -2.74 -4.45
N THR A 61 17.50 -3.95 -3.90
CA THR A 61 17.11 -5.19 -4.58
C THR A 61 15.60 -5.23 -4.81
N LEU A 62 14.81 -4.88 -3.79
CA LEU A 62 13.35 -4.83 -3.89
C LEU A 62 12.91 -3.78 -4.92
N TRP A 63 13.47 -2.57 -4.86
CA TRP A 63 13.20 -1.51 -5.83
C TRP A 63 13.47 -1.96 -7.25
N LYS A 64 14.67 -2.50 -7.52
CA LYS A 64 15.06 -2.99 -8.85
C LYS A 64 14.09 -4.04 -9.39
N ASN A 65 13.65 -4.97 -8.54
CA ASN A 65 12.75 -6.04 -8.97
C ASN A 65 11.34 -5.53 -9.26
N LEU A 66 10.81 -4.61 -8.43
CA LEU A 66 9.47 -4.06 -8.60
C LEU A 66 9.36 -3.07 -9.76
N THR A 67 10.45 -2.35 -10.08
CA THR A 67 10.46 -1.39 -11.21
C THR A 67 10.59 -2.06 -12.57
N THR A 68 10.91 -3.36 -12.65
CA THR A 68 11.01 -4.07 -13.93
C THR A 68 9.64 -4.10 -14.61
N ASP A 69 9.55 -3.48 -15.80
CA ASP A 69 8.33 -3.29 -16.59
C ASP A 69 7.22 -2.51 -15.83
N GLY A 70 7.60 -1.76 -14.80
CA GLY A 70 6.73 -0.91 -14.00
C GLY A 70 6.88 0.59 -14.36
N GLN A 71 6.17 1.44 -13.63
CA GLN A 71 6.20 2.89 -13.76
C GLN A 71 6.68 3.55 -12.46
N ILE A 72 7.68 4.43 -12.55
CA ILE A 72 8.17 5.20 -11.41
C ILE A 72 7.27 6.43 -11.21
N LEU A 73 6.72 6.58 -10.00
CA LEU A 73 5.94 7.75 -9.59
C LEU A 73 6.80 8.78 -8.84
N MET A 74 7.67 8.30 -7.93
CA MET A 74 8.70 9.11 -7.27
C MET A 74 10.05 8.42 -7.42
N PRO A 75 11.08 9.12 -7.91
CA PRO A 75 12.41 8.54 -8.11
C PRO A 75 12.98 7.93 -6.83
N PHE A 76 13.80 6.89 -6.98
CA PHE A 76 14.49 6.26 -5.85
C PHE A 76 15.67 7.12 -5.41
N GLY A 77 15.65 7.59 -4.17
CA GLY A 77 16.68 8.50 -3.67
C GLY A 77 16.40 8.95 -2.23
N GLU A 78 17.18 9.94 -1.81
CA GLU A 78 17.05 10.56 -0.50
C GLU A 78 15.90 11.58 -0.49
N TYR A 79 15.12 11.56 0.58
CA TYR A 79 14.02 12.48 0.84
C TYR A 79 14.10 13.00 2.29
N PRO A 80 13.51 14.15 2.64
CA PRO A 80 13.54 14.70 3.99
C PRO A 80 13.02 13.75 5.08
N PHE A 81 12.15 12.82 4.69
CA PHE A 81 11.50 11.85 5.59
C PHE A 81 12.11 10.43 5.52
N SER A 82 13.02 10.17 4.59
CA SER A 82 13.67 8.86 4.47
C SER A 82 15.03 8.97 3.78
N PRO A 83 16.08 8.33 4.31
CA PRO A 83 17.40 8.31 3.67
C PRO A 83 17.43 7.57 2.33
N LEU A 84 16.45 6.71 2.08
CA LEU A 84 16.29 6.05 0.79
C LEU A 84 14.84 5.62 0.60
N TYR A 85 14.15 6.22 -0.35
CA TYR A 85 12.75 6.01 -0.64
C TYR A 85 12.48 6.08 -2.13
N GLY A 86 11.44 5.41 -2.58
CA GLY A 86 10.88 5.55 -3.92
C GLY A 86 9.44 5.04 -3.98
N TRP A 87 8.70 5.50 -4.97
CA TRP A 87 7.31 5.13 -5.20
C TRP A 87 7.12 4.71 -6.66
N LEU A 88 6.48 3.58 -6.86
CA LEU A 88 6.28 2.98 -8.19
C LEU A 88 4.92 2.29 -8.31
N VAL A 89 4.54 2.00 -9.54
CA VAL A 89 3.50 1.04 -9.90
C VAL A 89 4.22 -0.12 -10.60
N ASP A 90 4.00 -1.36 -10.14
CA ASP A 90 4.61 -2.53 -10.77
C ASP A 90 3.92 -2.92 -12.09
N LYS A 91 4.46 -3.90 -12.78
CA LYS A 91 3.91 -4.38 -14.07
C LYS A 91 2.48 -4.94 -14.00
N PHE A 92 1.98 -5.19 -12.79
CA PHE A 92 0.61 -5.66 -12.57
C PHE A 92 -0.35 -4.53 -12.17
N GLY A 93 0.15 -3.29 -12.09
CA GLY A 93 -0.63 -2.11 -11.70
C GLY A 93 -0.69 -1.85 -10.21
N VAL A 94 -0.04 -2.67 -9.38
CA VAL A 94 -0.03 -2.48 -7.92
C VAL A 94 0.97 -1.39 -7.54
N SER A 95 0.55 -0.48 -6.67
CA SER A 95 1.35 0.65 -6.20
C SER A 95 2.17 0.30 -4.95
N TRP A 96 3.49 0.57 -4.99
CA TRP A 96 4.45 0.25 -3.94
C TRP A 96 5.27 1.48 -3.56
N GLN A 97 5.36 1.74 -2.27
CA GLN A 97 6.27 2.70 -1.66
C GLN A 97 7.38 1.90 -0.96
N VAL A 98 8.63 2.08 -1.36
CA VAL A 98 9.76 1.30 -0.83
C VAL A 98 10.67 2.23 -0.06
N SER A 99 10.92 1.93 1.23
CA SER A 99 11.69 2.78 2.14
C SER A 99 12.71 1.98 2.94
N PHE A 100 13.90 2.55 3.10
CA PHE A 100 14.88 2.06 4.07
C PHE A 100 14.58 2.67 5.44
N SER A 101 14.37 1.83 6.45
CA SER A 101 14.10 2.27 7.84
C SER A 101 15.07 1.72 8.87
N GLY A 102 15.85 0.68 8.51
CA GLY A 102 16.68 -0.06 9.47
C GLY A 102 15.89 -1.02 10.36
N LYS A 103 14.55 -1.02 10.26
CA LYS A 103 13.64 -1.93 10.99
C LYS A 103 13.42 -3.23 10.22
N GLU A 104 12.88 -4.23 10.87
CA GLU A 104 12.46 -5.47 10.19
C GLU A 104 11.49 -5.16 9.05
N GLN A 105 11.53 -5.99 7.99
CA GLN A 105 10.68 -5.77 6.83
C GLN A 105 9.21 -5.86 7.19
N THR A 106 8.47 -4.82 6.84
CA THR A 106 7.02 -4.76 6.97
C THR A 106 6.40 -4.36 5.63
N ILE A 107 5.14 -4.77 5.43
CA ILE A 107 4.32 -4.32 4.31
C ILE A 107 3.02 -3.78 4.91
N VAL A 108 2.76 -2.49 4.74
CA VAL A 108 1.64 -1.79 5.38
C VAL A 108 0.73 -1.20 4.31
N PRO A 109 -0.57 -1.57 4.28
CA PRO A 109 -1.53 -0.93 3.40
C PRO A 109 -1.59 0.58 3.67
N THR A 110 -1.60 1.37 2.61
CA THR A 110 -1.57 2.83 2.67
C THR A 110 -2.69 3.41 1.81
N PHE A 111 -3.47 4.31 2.38
CA PHE A 111 -4.53 5.04 1.70
C PHE A 111 -4.12 6.49 1.50
N MET A 112 -4.35 7.02 0.30
CA MET A 112 -4.02 8.37 -0.07
C MET A 112 -5.27 9.16 -0.47
N PHE A 113 -5.46 10.29 0.17
CA PHE A 113 -6.47 11.27 -0.16
C PHE A 113 -5.84 12.36 -1.03
N ALA A 114 -6.34 12.51 -2.24
CA ALA A 114 -5.80 13.42 -3.26
C ALA A 114 -6.92 14.12 -4.03
N ASN A 115 -6.56 15.14 -4.82
CA ASN A 115 -7.50 15.92 -5.63
C ASN A 115 -8.67 16.46 -4.78
N GLU A 116 -9.90 16.19 -5.15
CA GLU A 116 -11.12 16.62 -4.44
C GLU A 116 -11.22 16.07 -3.00
N LYS A 117 -10.43 15.03 -2.66
CA LYS A 117 -10.37 14.41 -1.34
C LYS A 117 -9.17 14.85 -0.49
N TYR A 118 -8.35 15.75 -1.00
CA TYR A 118 -7.25 16.31 -0.22
C TYR A 118 -7.76 16.96 1.08
N GLY A 119 -7.13 16.63 2.21
CA GLY A 119 -7.52 17.11 3.54
C GLY A 119 -8.53 16.21 4.27
N GLU A 120 -9.01 15.13 3.66
CA GLU A 120 -9.97 14.22 4.30
C GLU A 120 -9.28 13.12 5.14
N ALA A 121 -7.94 12.99 5.10
CA ALA A 121 -7.22 11.89 5.78
C ALA A 121 -7.45 11.92 7.31
N ALA A 122 -7.39 13.08 7.95
CA ALA A 122 -7.60 13.20 9.39
C ALA A 122 -9.02 12.79 9.82
N LYS A 123 -10.02 13.19 9.05
CA LYS A 123 -11.41 12.83 9.28
C LYS A 123 -11.64 11.33 9.09
N ALA A 124 -11.14 10.77 8.00
CA ALA A 124 -11.24 9.33 7.71
C ALA A 124 -10.58 8.49 8.82
N LEU A 125 -9.36 8.87 9.25
CA LEU A 125 -8.66 8.22 10.35
C LEU A 125 -9.48 8.22 11.64
N SER A 126 -10.03 9.37 12.02
CA SER A 126 -10.85 9.51 13.22
C SER A 126 -12.10 8.63 13.15
N GLU A 127 -12.78 8.61 12.01
CA GLU A 127 -13.98 7.79 11.80
C GLU A 127 -13.66 6.29 11.84
N TRP A 128 -12.56 5.86 11.21
CA TRP A 128 -12.14 4.45 11.23
C TRP A 128 -11.79 3.96 12.63
N LEU A 129 -11.06 4.77 13.42
CA LEU A 129 -10.76 4.45 14.81
C LEU A 129 -12.05 4.33 15.65
N ALA A 130 -13.04 5.18 15.41
CA ALA A 130 -14.33 5.12 16.11
C ALA A 130 -15.18 3.89 15.71
N ILE A 131 -15.15 3.51 14.42
CA ILE A 131 -15.97 2.41 13.87
C ILE A 131 -15.36 1.05 14.22
N PHE A 132 -14.03 0.89 14.01
CA PHE A 132 -13.39 -0.42 14.10
C PHE A 132 -12.74 -0.70 15.45
N GLY A 133 -12.45 0.28 16.27
CA GLY A 133 -11.70 0.14 17.54
C GLY A 133 -11.55 -1.30 18.06
N PRO A 134 -10.64 -1.60 18.95
CA PRO A 134 -9.57 -0.71 19.42
C PRO A 134 -8.52 -0.43 18.35
N GLY A 135 -7.88 0.73 18.41
CA GLY A 135 -6.81 1.15 17.54
C GLY A 135 -6.14 2.41 18.07
N GLU A 136 -4.97 2.72 17.58
CA GLU A 136 -4.18 3.87 18.02
C GLU A 136 -3.38 4.49 16.87
N ILE A 137 -3.11 5.78 16.96
CA ILE A 137 -2.17 6.48 16.09
C ILE A 137 -0.77 6.28 16.67
N ILE A 138 0.13 5.62 15.90
CA ILE A 138 1.50 5.33 16.32
C ILE A 138 2.43 6.49 15.97
N GLU A 139 2.29 7.03 14.76
CA GLU A 139 3.08 8.14 14.25
C GLU A 139 2.18 9.03 13.39
N GLN A 140 2.36 10.35 13.48
CA GLN A 140 1.67 11.31 12.61
C GLN A 140 2.59 12.47 12.30
N VAL A 141 2.64 12.84 11.03
CA VAL A 141 3.35 14.01 10.52
C VAL A 141 2.33 14.84 9.74
N GLU A 142 2.33 16.14 9.98
CA GLU A 142 1.42 17.09 9.33
C GLU A 142 2.19 18.04 8.41
N TYR A 143 1.50 18.50 7.40
CA TYR A 143 1.94 19.66 6.60
C TYR A 143 1.72 20.95 7.40
N GLU A 144 2.27 22.07 6.91
CA GLU A 144 2.10 23.40 7.51
C GLU A 144 0.62 23.84 7.60
N ASP A 145 -0.23 23.31 6.72
CA ASP A 145 -1.67 23.60 6.68
C ASP A 145 -2.50 22.72 7.64
N GLY A 146 -1.84 21.83 8.40
CA GLY A 146 -2.47 20.93 9.36
C GLY A 146 -3.03 19.63 8.76
N ASN A 147 -2.94 19.44 7.44
CA ASN A 147 -3.34 18.19 6.81
C ASN A 147 -2.29 17.08 7.05
N ILE A 148 -2.71 15.82 7.02
CA ILE A 148 -1.84 14.68 7.32
C ILE A 148 -0.87 14.44 6.15
N ALA A 149 0.41 14.74 6.35
CA ALA A 149 1.45 14.33 5.40
C ALA A 149 1.62 12.80 5.38
N GLN A 150 1.59 12.18 6.57
CA GLN A 150 1.58 10.74 6.75
C GLN A 150 1.18 10.39 8.18
N ALA A 151 0.35 9.37 8.38
CA ALA A 151 0.13 8.76 9.68
C ALA A 151 0.23 7.23 9.59
N LEU A 152 0.83 6.62 10.61
CA LEU A 152 0.83 5.18 10.87
C LEU A 152 -0.12 4.93 12.04
N PHE A 153 -1.07 4.03 11.88
CA PHE A 153 -2.06 3.70 12.89
C PHE A 153 -2.41 2.21 12.85
N THR A 154 -3.06 1.73 13.89
CA THR A 154 -3.58 0.35 13.95
C THR A 154 -5.10 0.35 14.01
N LEU A 155 -5.69 -0.68 13.41
CA LEU A 155 -7.07 -1.11 13.62
C LEU A 155 -7.04 -2.60 13.97
N GLN A 156 -7.56 -2.99 15.15
CA GLN A 156 -7.51 -4.40 15.60
C GLN A 156 -6.09 -4.99 15.50
N GLU A 157 -5.07 -4.25 15.95
CA GLU A 157 -3.65 -4.59 15.89
C GLU A 157 -3.03 -4.62 14.47
N GLN A 158 -3.84 -4.53 13.41
CA GLN A 158 -3.37 -4.47 12.03
C GLN A 158 -2.87 -3.05 11.70
N PRO A 159 -1.61 -2.88 11.25
CA PRO A 159 -1.10 -1.56 10.87
C PRO A 159 -1.62 -1.11 9.51
N PHE A 160 -1.88 0.19 9.42
CA PHE A 160 -2.26 0.91 8.21
C PHE A 160 -1.54 2.26 8.16
N ARG A 161 -1.43 2.83 6.97
CA ARG A 161 -1.00 4.21 6.77
C ARG A 161 -2.08 5.00 6.05
N VAL A 162 -2.13 6.29 6.34
CA VAL A 162 -2.98 7.25 5.63
C VAL A 162 -2.19 8.53 5.37
N MET A 163 -2.49 9.19 4.26
CA MET A 163 -1.84 10.43 3.86
C MET A 163 -2.77 11.30 3.00
N ASP A 164 -2.58 12.61 3.09
CA ASP A 164 -3.07 13.57 2.10
C ASP A 164 -1.95 13.83 1.08
N ALA A 165 -2.25 13.80 -0.20
CA ALA A 165 -1.30 14.15 -1.24
C ALA A 165 -1.66 15.51 -1.84
N ARG A 166 -0.72 16.47 -1.71
CA ARG A 166 -0.85 17.77 -2.39
C ARG A 166 -0.67 17.60 -3.89
N ASP A 167 -1.49 18.27 -4.66
CA ASP A 167 -1.22 18.47 -6.08
C ASP A 167 0.12 19.20 -6.25
N LYS A 168 0.89 18.76 -7.23
CA LYS A 168 2.19 19.37 -7.57
C LYS A 168 1.99 20.60 -8.42
#